data_4043f692a9295453b671205f0a2f1124
#
_entry.id   4043f692a9295453b671205f0a2f1124
#
_cell.length_a   1.000
_cell.length_b   1.000
_cell.length_c   1.000
_cell.angle_alpha   90.00
_cell.angle_beta   90.00
_cell.angle_gamma   90.00
#
_symmetry.space_group_name_H-M   'P 1'
#
loop_
_entity.id
_entity.type
_entity.pdbx_description
1 polymer ?
#
loop_
_entity_poly.entity_id
_entity_poly.type
_entity_poly.pdbx_seq_one_letter_code
_entity_poly.pdbx_strand_id
1 'polypeptide(L)'
;GQTAPVFTYASPNDSLLTLTRNFFDLDKVAGQGDELSKIKNLLYWVHDLVRHDGSSSWPNCRYNCIDLYKVCQSEKRGLNCRFMAIMLCEALLAEGIPARYLTCQSKNYDTDSDCHVITVAWSRQLNKWVWVDPTFCAYVTDENGLWLHLGEVRERLRHGQPLVLNSDANWNHESLQTKEEYLEQYMAKNLYLITSNLKSMSEPESKRSNNGFITLIPDGFDYNHGATTTDDAYFWQAPPKELVK
;
A
#
# COMPACT_ATOMS: atom_id res chain seq x y z
N GLY A 1 -12.23 4.87 29.29
CA GLY A 1 -11.62 4.02 28.29
C GLY A 1 -11.07 4.87 27.16
N GLN A 2 -9.86 4.54 26.67
CA GLN A 2 -9.29 5.27 25.53
C GLN A 2 -10.11 4.95 24.27
N THR A 3 -10.45 6.01 23.53
CA THR A 3 -11.11 5.87 22.24
C THR A 3 -10.10 5.29 21.22
N ALA A 4 -10.53 4.33 20.40
CA ALA A 4 -9.70 3.78 19.35
C ALA A 4 -9.28 4.89 18.37
N PRO A 5 -8.04 4.88 17.84
CA PRO A 5 -7.60 5.86 16.85
C PRO A 5 -8.49 5.87 15.61
N VAL A 6 -8.60 7.04 14.99
CA VAL A 6 -9.45 7.23 13.80
C VAL A 6 -8.58 7.22 12.55
N PHE A 7 -9.01 6.46 11.53
CA PHE A 7 -8.41 6.52 10.21
C PHE A 7 -8.99 7.71 9.43
N THR A 8 -8.11 8.53 8.86
CA THR A 8 -8.52 9.69 8.06
C THR A 8 -7.90 9.64 6.67
N TYR A 9 -8.58 10.26 5.72
CA TYR A 9 -8.17 10.25 4.31
C TYR A 9 -8.34 11.66 3.75
N ALA A 10 -7.26 12.21 3.17
CA ALA A 10 -7.32 13.52 2.55
C ALA A 10 -8.27 13.49 1.35
N SER A 11 -9.01 14.57 1.18
CA SER A 11 -9.86 14.78 0.02
C SER A 11 -9.02 15.00 -1.25
N PRO A 12 -9.47 14.56 -2.43
CA PRO A 12 -8.78 14.88 -3.68
C PRO A 12 -8.69 16.39 -3.95
N ASN A 13 -9.50 17.20 -3.26
CA ASN A 13 -9.43 18.67 -3.33
C ASN A 13 -8.34 19.27 -2.45
N ASP A 14 -7.65 18.47 -1.64
CA ASP A 14 -6.49 18.92 -0.88
C ASP A 14 -5.45 19.53 -1.83
N SER A 15 -4.86 20.67 -1.42
CA SER A 15 -3.97 21.44 -2.29
C SER A 15 -2.72 20.67 -2.71
N LEU A 16 -2.16 19.84 -1.82
CA LEU A 16 -0.98 19.05 -2.13
C LEU A 16 -1.31 17.89 -3.07
N LEU A 17 -2.47 17.26 -2.88
CA LEU A 17 -2.94 16.21 -3.78
C LEU A 17 -3.28 16.78 -5.16
N THR A 18 -3.89 17.97 -5.20
CA THR A 18 -4.14 18.67 -6.45
C THR A 18 -2.84 18.98 -7.20
N LEU A 19 -1.83 19.43 -6.48
CA LEU A 19 -0.51 19.71 -7.05
C LEU A 19 0.10 18.45 -7.68
N THR A 20 0.06 17.33 -6.96
CA THR A 20 0.57 16.04 -7.44
C THR A 20 -0.20 15.55 -8.67
N ARG A 21 -1.53 15.62 -8.62
CA ARG A 21 -2.40 15.22 -9.74
C ARG A 21 -2.06 16.00 -11.01
N ASN A 22 -1.88 17.31 -10.89
CA ASN A 22 -1.57 18.18 -12.03
C ASN A 22 -0.15 17.96 -12.54
N PHE A 23 0.83 17.83 -11.65
CA PHE A 23 2.23 17.65 -12.03
C PHE A 23 2.44 16.42 -12.90
N PHE A 24 1.81 15.31 -12.55
CA PHE A 24 1.95 14.05 -13.27
C PHE A 24 0.84 13.76 -14.27
N ASP A 25 -0.14 14.65 -14.40
CA ASP A 25 -1.34 14.43 -15.22
C ASP A 25 -2.02 13.09 -14.87
N LEU A 26 -2.30 12.90 -13.58
CA LEU A 26 -2.80 11.63 -13.06
C LEU A 26 -4.18 11.25 -13.60
N ASP A 27 -5.01 12.22 -13.98
CA ASP A 27 -6.30 11.92 -14.63
C ASP A 27 -6.09 11.12 -15.93
N LYS A 28 -5.07 11.51 -16.70
CA LYS A 28 -4.70 10.79 -17.92
C LYS A 28 -4.10 9.43 -17.61
N VAL A 29 -3.23 9.35 -16.60
CA VAL A 29 -2.63 8.08 -16.17
C VAL A 29 -3.70 7.09 -15.74
N ALA A 30 -4.63 7.53 -14.87
CA ALA A 30 -5.73 6.69 -14.38
C ALA A 30 -6.66 6.25 -15.52
N GLY A 31 -6.89 7.13 -16.48
CA GLY A 31 -7.73 6.83 -17.64
C GLY A 31 -9.22 6.96 -17.36
N GLN A 32 -10.02 6.51 -18.34
CA GLN A 32 -11.47 6.66 -18.33
C GLN A 32 -12.21 5.33 -18.12
N GLY A 33 -11.50 4.28 -17.73
CA GLY A 33 -12.11 2.98 -17.45
C GLY A 33 -12.84 2.94 -16.11
N ASP A 34 -13.17 1.75 -15.65
CA ASP A 34 -13.78 1.55 -14.35
C ASP A 34 -12.76 1.77 -13.21
N GLU A 35 -13.25 1.67 -11.98
CA GLU A 35 -12.43 1.91 -10.78
C GLU A 35 -11.23 0.98 -10.70
N LEU A 36 -11.41 -0.32 -10.95
CA LEU A 36 -10.32 -1.30 -10.87
C LEU A 36 -9.28 -1.05 -11.96
N SER A 37 -9.69 -0.60 -13.15
CA SER A 37 -8.78 -0.18 -14.21
C SER A 37 -7.94 1.02 -13.78
N LYS A 38 -8.55 2.00 -13.12
CA LYS A 38 -7.83 3.17 -12.60
C LYS A 38 -6.82 2.79 -11.54
N ILE A 39 -7.21 1.94 -10.61
CA ILE A 39 -6.31 1.42 -9.56
C ILE A 39 -5.12 0.70 -10.20
N LYS A 40 -5.39 -0.17 -11.16
CA LYS A 40 -4.36 -0.91 -11.90
C LYS A 40 -3.41 0.03 -12.65
N ASN A 41 -3.95 1.02 -13.35
CA ASN A 41 -3.14 1.99 -14.09
C ASN A 41 -2.21 2.79 -13.18
N LEU A 42 -2.68 3.18 -11.99
CA LEU A 42 -1.86 3.90 -11.02
C LEU A 42 -0.78 2.98 -10.40
N LEU A 43 -1.12 1.73 -10.15
CA LEU A 43 -0.15 0.72 -9.70
C LEU A 43 1.00 0.59 -10.70
N TYR A 44 0.69 0.41 -11.97
CA TYR A 44 1.67 0.25 -13.04
C TYR A 44 2.49 1.52 -13.21
N TRP A 45 1.85 2.68 -13.10
CA TRP A 45 2.51 3.97 -13.21
C TRP A 45 3.61 4.16 -12.15
N VAL A 46 3.34 3.87 -10.89
CA VAL A 46 4.37 3.98 -9.83
C VAL A 46 5.51 2.99 -10.08
N HIS A 47 5.17 1.74 -10.42
CA HIS A 47 6.16 0.71 -10.72
C HIS A 47 7.10 1.12 -11.86
N ASP A 48 6.57 1.80 -12.89
CA ASP A 48 7.35 2.25 -14.04
C ASP A 48 8.11 3.54 -13.76
N LEU A 49 7.61 4.38 -12.84
CA LEU A 49 8.16 5.71 -12.59
C LEU A 49 9.49 5.66 -11.85
N VAL A 50 9.63 4.76 -10.88
CA VAL A 50 10.80 4.66 -10.01
C VAL A 50 11.26 3.20 -9.91
N ARG A 51 12.57 3.03 -9.74
CA ARG A 51 13.17 1.71 -9.53
C ARG A 51 13.16 1.34 -8.05
N HIS A 52 12.87 0.09 -7.73
CA HIS A 52 12.99 -0.40 -6.36
C HIS A 52 14.47 -0.66 -6.00
N ASP A 53 14.87 -0.19 -4.83
CA ASP A 53 16.17 -0.47 -4.22
C ASP A 53 15.97 -0.60 -2.71
N GLY A 54 15.84 -1.83 -2.24
CA GLY A 54 15.55 -2.14 -0.84
C GLY A 54 16.68 -1.78 0.13
N SER A 55 17.90 -1.64 -0.37
CA SER A 55 19.07 -1.28 0.44
C SER A 55 19.39 0.21 0.42
N SER A 56 18.61 1.02 -0.31
CA SER A 56 18.86 2.44 -0.41
C SER A 56 18.61 3.17 0.91
N SER A 57 19.38 4.22 1.16
CA SER A 57 19.15 5.13 2.29
C SER A 57 17.82 5.88 2.09
N TRP A 58 17.24 6.33 3.20
CA TRP A 58 16.04 7.16 3.11
C TRP A 58 16.36 8.46 2.40
N PRO A 59 15.55 8.88 1.42
CA PRO A 59 15.85 10.07 0.63
C PRO A 59 15.85 11.35 1.49
N ASN A 60 16.75 12.25 1.17
CA ASN A 60 16.79 13.57 1.81
C ASN A 60 15.88 14.55 1.05
N CYS A 61 14.57 14.36 1.21
CA CYS A 61 13.56 15.22 0.61
C CYS A 61 12.26 15.06 1.39
N ARG A 62 11.23 15.80 1.01
CA ARG A 62 9.89 15.55 1.51
C ARG A 62 9.33 14.29 0.85
N TYR A 63 8.54 13.51 1.59
CA TYR A 63 8.04 12.22 1.14
C TYR A 63 6.68 12.34 0.44
N ASN A 64 6.63 13.20 -0.56
CA ASN A 64 5.52 13.29 -1.52
C ASN A 64 5.99 12.80 -2.89
N CYS A 65 5.04 12.48 -3.77
CA CYS A 65 5.36 11.92 -5.09
C CYS A 65 6.32 12.78 -5.90
N ILE A 66 6.13 14.10 -5.91
CA ILE A 66 6.92 15.02 -6.73
C ILE A 66 8.38 15.02 -6.26
N ASP A 67 8.60 15.22 -4.95
CA ASP A 67 9.95 15.32 -4.40
C ASP A 67 10.67 13.97 -4.46
N LEU A 68 9.96 12.87 -4.19
CA LEU A 68 10.52 11.52 -4.33
C LEU A 68 10.93 11.23 -5.79
N TYR A 69 10.08 11.60 -6.75
CA TYR A 69 10.42 11.48 -8.17
C TYR A 69 11.64 12.31 -8.51
N LYS A 70 11.68 13.57 -8.10
CA LYS A 70 12.79 14.48 -8.40
C LYS A 70 14.12 14.00 -7.80
N VAL A 71 14.14 13.50 -6.57
CA VAL A 71 15.36 12.99 -5.95
C VAL A 71 15.86 11.73 -6.67
N CYS A 72 14.97 10.88 -7.13
CA CYS A 72 15.36 9.72 -7.95
C CYS A 72 16.03 10.15 -9.25
N GLN A 73 15.53 11.19 -9.89
CA GLN A 73 16.12 11.73 -11.13
C GLN A 73 17.48 12.38 -10.86
N SER A 74 17.57 13.27 -9.87
CA SER A 74 18.78 14.04 -9.60
C SER A 74 19.92 13.19 -9.05
N GLU A 75 19.62 12.22 -8.21
CA GLU A 75 20.62 11.34 -7.59
C GLU A 75 20.81 10.01 -8.33
N LYS A 76 20.02 9.76 -9.38
CA LYS A 76 20.05 8.51 -10.16
C LYS A 76 19.92 7.30 -9.24
N ARG A 77 18.89 7.29 -8.40
CA ARG A 77 18.66 6.28 -7.37
C ARG A 77 17.27 5.69 -7.46
N GLY A 78 17.10 4.53 -6.82
CA GLY A 78 15.79 3.95 -6.56
C GLY A 78 15.28 4.28 -5.17
N LEU A 79 14.14 3.68 -4.82
CA LEU A 79 13.46 3.82 -3.53
C LEU A 79 13.20 2.44 -2.93
N ASN A 80 13.11 2.37 -1.61
CA ASN A 80 12.65 1.15 -0.96
C ASN A 80 11.13 0.99 -1.11
N CYS A 81 10.62 -0.16 -0.69
CA CYS A 81 9.20 -0.50 -0.83
C CYS A 81 8.27 0.49 -0.11
N ARG A 82 8.68 1.03 1.03
CA ARG A 82 7.89 2.00 1.79
C ARG A 82 7.58 3.24 0.97
N PHE A 83 8.59 3.83 0.33
CA PHE A 83 8.39 5.05 -0.45
C PHE A 83 7.60 4.79 -1.73
N MET A 84 7.77 3.64 -2.36
CA MET A 84 6.94 3.25 -3.50
C MET A 84 5.46 3.09 -3.08
N ALA A 85 5.22 2.46 -1.93
CA ALA A 85 3.86 2.31 -1.40
C ALA A 85 3.24 3.66 -1.01
N ILE A 86 4.02 4.57 -0.43
CA ILE A 86 3.59 5.94 -0.12
C ILE A 86 3.21 6.69 -1.41
N MET A 87 4.02 6.58 -2.46
CA MET A 87 3.73 7.22 -3.75
C MET A 87 2.42 6.71 -4.34
N LEU A 88 2.18 5.41 -4.31
CA LEU A 88 0.93 4.84 -4.81
C LEU A 88 -0.26 5.30 -3.98
N CYS A 89 -0.12 5.30 -2.65
CA CYS A 89 -1.15 5.80 -1.74
C CYS A 89 -1.53 7.25 -2.08
N GLU A 90 -0.55 8.13 -2.27
CA GLU A 90 -0.78 9.53 -2.61
C GLU A 90 -1.47 9.67 -3.98
N ALA A 91 -1.02 8.92 -4.99
CA ALA A 91 -1.60 8.96 -6.32
C ALA A 91 -3.08 8.50 -6.31
N LEU A 92 -3.38 7.45 -5.56
CA LEU A 92 -4.76 6.96 -5.39
C LEU A 92 -5.63 8.02 -4.72
N LEU A 93 -5.14 8.61 -3.62
CA LEU A 93 -5.87 9.70 -2.93
C LEU A 93 -6.11 10.89 -3.86
N ALA A 94 -5.11 11.28 -4.64
CA ALA A 94 -5.22 12.38 -5.60
C ALA A 94 -6.33 12.12 -6.64
N GLU A 95 -6.57 10.85 -6.98
CA GLU A 95 -7.63 10.43 -7.90
C GLU A 95 -8.96 10.08 -7.20
N GLY A 96 -9.08 10.43 -5.91
CA GLY A 96 -10.30 10.22 -5.15
C GLY A 96 -10.53 8.79 -4.69
N ILE A 97 -9.50 7.97 -4.68
CA ILE A 97 -9.56 6.58 -4.24
C ILE A 97 -8.89 6.46 -2.87
N PRO A 98 -9.66 6.22 -1.79
CA PRO A 98 -9.06 6.06 -0.47
C PRO A 98 -8.03 4.92 -0.46
N ALA A 99 -6.90 5.16 0.20
CA ALA A 99 -5.80 4.21 0.23
C ALA A 99 -5.05 4.29 1.55
N ARG A 100 -4.34 3.21 1.89
CA ARG A 100 -3.41 3.13 3.02
C ARG A 100 -2.15 2.42 2.55
N TYR A 101 -1.03 2.65 3.23
CA TYR A 101 0.15 1.83 3.02
C TYR A 101 0.39 0.98 4.27
N LEU A 102 0.80 -0.28 4.05
CA LEU A 102 0.84 -1.30 5.09
C LEU A 102 2.24 -1.88 5.21
N THR A 103 2.81 -1.81 6.43
CA THR A 103 4.05 -2.52 6.75
C THR A 103 3.69 -3.94 7.18
N CYS A 104 4.20 -4.92 6.45
CA CYS A 104 3.93 -6.34 6.64
C CYS A 104 5.17 -7.00 7.25
N GLN A 105 5.02 -7.59 8.44
CA GLN A 105 6.15 -8.16 9.18
C GLN A 105 5.86 -9.58 9.65
N SER A 106 6.95 -10.34 9.84
CA SER A 106 6.86 -11.71 10.34
C SER A 106 6.66 -11.75 11.86
N LYS A 107 6.30 -12.92 12.36
CA LYS A 107 6.22 -13.20 13.78
C LYS A 107 7.53 -12.86 14.50
N ASN A 108 8.65 -13.06 13.85
CA ASN A 108 9.98 -12.84 14.39
C ASN A 108 10.55 -11.48 13.97
N TYR A 109 9.72 -10.45 13.96
CA TYR A 109 10.04 -9.10 13.48
C TYR A 109 11.26 -8.47 14.14
N ASP A 110 11.58 -8.87 15.36
CA ASP A 110 12.72 -8.36 16.14
C ASP A 110 14.07 -8.95 15.70
N THR A 111 14.06 -10.13 15.07
CA THR A 111 15.27 -10.80 14.56
C THR A 111 15.28 -10.93 13.04
N ASP A 112 14.10 -10.88 12.40
CA ASP A 112 13.98 -10.92 10.95
C ASP A 112 13.78 -9.48 10.44
N SER A 113 14.84 -8.91 9.88
CA SER A 113 14.79 -7.56 9.32
C SER A 113 14.07 -7.49 7.99
N ASP A 114 13.73 -8.64 7.40
CA ASP A 114 13.00 -8.69 6.13
C ASP A 114 11.52 -8.44 6.36
N CYS A 115 11.08 -7.26 5.96
CA CYS A 115 9.68 -6.87 5.95
C CYS A 115 9.34 -6.28 4.59
N HIS A 116 8.04 -6.09 4.34
CA HIS A 116 7.61 -5.51 3.07
C HIS A 116 6.50 -4.49 3.30
N VAL A 117 6.44 -3.47 2.45
CA VAL A 117 5.40 -2.44 2.52
C VAL A 117 4.63 -2.47 1.21
N ILE A 118 3.31 -2.61 1.32
CA ILE A 118 2.39 -2.58 0.18
C ILE A 118 1.35 -1.50 0.37
N THR A 119 0.53 -1.28 -0.64
CA THR A 119 -0.61 -0.36 -0.59
C THR A 119 -1.91 -1.16 -0.68
N VAL A 120 -2.96 -0.65 -0.07
CA VAL A 120 -4.33 -1.13 -0.29
C VAL A 120 -5.19 0.04 -0.74
N ALA A 121 -6.02 -0.20 -1.73
CA ALA A 121 -6.95 0.77 -2.29
C ALA A 121 -8.37 0.35 -1.96
N TRP A 122 -9.24 1.31 -1.64
CA TRP A 122 -10.65 1.00 -1.42
C TRP A 122 -11.40 0.89 -2.74
N SER A 123 -11.98 -0.26 -2.98
CA SER A 123 -12.87 -0.48 -4.13
C SER A 123 -14.32 -0.30 -3.69
N ARG A 124 -14.98 0.74 -4.21
CA ARG A 124 -16.43 0.93 -4.02
C ARG A 124 -17.22 -0.16 -4.71
N GLN A 125 -16.75 -0.58 -5.88
CA GLN A 125 -17.35 -1.64 -6.67
C GLN A 125 -17.39 -2.97 -5.91
N LEU A 126 -16.31 -3.31 -5.23
CA LEU A 126 -16.18 -4.56 -4.48
C LEU A 126 -16.49 -4.39 -2.98
N ASN A 127 -16.65 -3.16 -2.51
CA ASN A 127 -16.90 -2.81 -1.11
C ASN A 127 -15.85 -3.42 -0.17
N LYS A 128 -14.57 -3.28 -0.54
CA LYS A 128 -13.44 -3.78 0.24
C LYS A 128 -12.12 -3.13 -0.18
N TRP A 129 -11.12 -3.28 0.66
CA TRP A 129 -9.74 -2.95 0.33
C TRP A 129 -9.20 -3.99 -0.64
N VAL A 130 -8.38 -3.57 -1.61
CA VAL A 130 -7.72 -4.48 -2.55
C VAL A 130 -6.20 -4.32 -2.45
N TRP A 131 -5.50 -5.45 -2.56
CA TRP A 131 -4.04 -5.54 -2.48
C TRP A 131 -3.41 -4.98 -3.75
N VAL A 132 -2.52 -3.98 -3.62
CA VAL A 132 -1.72 -3.44 -4.71
C VAL A 132 -0.30 -3.18 -4.22
N ASP A 133 0.68 -3.76 -4.90
CA ASP A 133 2.09 -3.69 -4.50
C ASP A 133 2.93 -3.10 -5.62
N PRO A 134 3.34 -1.82 -5.51
CA PRO A 134 4.08 -1.16 -6.58
C PRO A 134 5.51 -1.68 -6.75
N THR A 135 6.12 -2.25 -5.71
CA THR A 135 7.46 -2.84 -5.84
C THR A 135 7.48 -3.97 -6.87
N PHE A 136 6.47 -4.83 -6.84
CA PHE A 136 6.38 -5.98 -7.74
C PHE A 136 5.32 -5.84 -8.82
N CYS A 137 4.69 -4.68 -8.94
CA CYS A 137 3.55 -4.48 -9.84
C CYS A 137 2.51 -5.58 -9.66
N ALA A 138 2.18 -5.89 -8.40
CA ALA A 138 1.42 -7.08 -8.04
C ALA A 138 0.03 -6.74 -7.50
N TYR A 139 -0.95 -7.48 -7.95
CA TYR A 139 -2.27 -7.60 -7.33
C TYR A 139 -2.68 -9.06 -7.30
N VAL A 140 -3.59 -9.40 -6.41
CA VAL A 140 -3.94 -10.80 -6.15
C VAL A 140 -5.44 -10.98 -6.37
N THR A 141 -5.80 -12.06 -7.07
CA THR A 141 -7.19 -12.43 -7.30
C THR A 141 -7.46 -13.86 -6.83
N ASP A 142 -8.72 -14.21 -6.74
CA ASP A 142 -9.14 -15.59 -6.61
C ASP A 142 -9.15 -16.26 -7.99
N GLU A 143 -9.58 -17.54 -8.03
CA GLU A 143 -9.67 -18.35 -9.25
C GLU A 143 -10.66 -17.81 -10.29
N ASN A 144 -11.57 -16.92 -9.88
CA ASN A 144 -12.56 -16.30 -10.75
C ASN A 144 -12.18 -14.88 -11.18
N GLY A 145 -10.98 -14.43 -10.84
CA GLY A 145 -10.52 -13.07 -11.16
C GLY A 145 -11.01 -11.99 -10.23
N LEU A 146 -11.63 -12.33 -9.10
CA LEU A 146 -12.06 -11.36 -8.09
C LEU A 146 -10.85 -10.86 -7.31
N TRP A 147 -10.65 -9.53 -7.30
CA TRP A 147 -9.55 -8.92 -6.55
C TRP A 147 -9.73 -9.14 -5.05
N LEU A 148 -8.62 -9.47 -4.39
CA LEU A 148 -8.63 -9.84 -2.98
C LEU A 148 -7.97 -8.77 -2.12
N HIS A 149 -8.43 -8.69 -0.88
CA HIS A 149 -7.81 -7.89 0.14
C HIS A 149 -6.84 -8.73 0.98
N LEU A 150 -5.94 -8.07 1.71
CA LEU A 150 -4.83 -8.72 2.43
C LEU A 150 -5.34 -9.81 3.39
N GLY A 151 -6.41 -9.56 4.11
CA GLY A 151 -6.98 -10.55 5.03
C GLY A 151 -7.48 -11.80 4.31
N GLU A 152 -8.09 -11.64 3.14
CA GLU A 152 -8.53 -12.76 2.31
C GLU A 152 -7.33 -13.56 1.78
N VAL A 153 -6.28 -12.86 1.34
CA VAL A 153 -5.05 -13.53 0.88
C VAL A 153 -4.43 -14.35 2.01
N ARG A 154 -4.32 -13.76 3.21
CA ARG A 154 -3.78 -14.44 4.37
C ARG A 154 -4.57 -15.71 4.71
N GLU A 155 -5.89 -15.63 4.75
CA GLU A 155 -6.76 -16.78 5.04
C GLU A 155 -6.64 -17.86 3.97
N ARG A 156 -6.59 -17.48 2.70
CA ARG A 156 -6.41 -18.45 1.59
C ARG A 156 -5.05 -19.12 1.66
N LEU A 157 -3.99 -18.42 2.01
CA LEU A 157 -2.67 -19.01 2.23
C LEU A 157 -2.70 -20.04 3.39
N ARG A 158 -3.39 -19.70 4.49
CA ARG A 158 -3.50 -20.59 5.64
C ARG A 158 -4.24 -21.89 5.33
N HIS A 159 -5.22 -21.84 4.45
CA HIS A 159 -6.09 -22.96 4.13
C HIS A 159 -5.80 -23.60 2.77
N GLY A 160 -4.71 -23.22 2.12
CA GLY A 160 -4.33 -23.78 0.82
C GLY A 160 -5.36 -23.55 -0.28
N GLN A 161 -6.14 -22.45 -0.18
CA GLN A 161 -7.14 -22.10 -1.18
C GLN A 161 -6.50 -21.39 -2.38
N PRO A 162 -7.15 -21.45 -3.57
CA PRO A 162 -6.58 -20.87 -4.79
C PRO A 162 -6.30 -19.37 -4.68
N LEU A 163 -5.13 -18.97 -5.17
CA LEU A 163 -4.71 -17.58 -5.31
C LEU A 163 -4.07 -17.41 -6.68
N VAL A 164 -4.34 -16.28 -7.32
CA VAL A 164 -3.78 -15.96 -8.63
C VAL A 164 -3.04 -14.63 -8.52
N LEU A 165 -1.74 -14.67 -8.82
CA LEU A 165 -0.93 -13.46 -8.99
C LEU A 165 -1.04 -13.03 -10.46
N ASN A 166 -1.14 -11.71 -10.72
CA ASN A 166 -1.13 -11.23 -12.10
C ASN A 166 0.15 -11.70 -12.83
N SER A 167 0.01 -12.14 -14.07
CA SER A 167 1.09 -12.80 -14.82
C SER A 167 2.25 -11.86 -15.15
N ASP A 168 2.04 -10.56 -15.10
CA ASP A 168 3.05 -9.53 -15.38
C ASP A 168 3.68 -8.93 -14.11
N ALA A 169 3.40 -9.48 -12.93
CA ALA A 169 4.08 -9.07 -11.70
C ALA A 169 5.58 -9.29 -11.85
N ASN A 170 6.37 -8.25 -11.51
CA ASN A 170 7.81 -8.29 -11.78
C ASN A 170 8.57 -7.37 -10.81
N TRP A 171 9.85 -7.65 -10.62
CA TRP A 171 10.77 -6.76 -9.93
C TRP A 171 11.58 -5.98 -10.95
N ASN A 172 11.40 -4.67 -10.95
CA ASN A 172 12.17 -3.71 -11.78
C ASN A 172 12.21 -4.03 -13.28
N HIS A 173 11.19 -4.66 -13.83
CA HIS A 173 11.15 -5.12 -15.24
C HIS A 173 12.25 -6.13 -15.59
N GLU A 174 12.91 -6.73 -14.60
CA GLU A 174 14.00 -7.68 -14.78
C GLU A 174 13.59 -9.12 -14.46
N SER A 175 12.77 -9.30 -13.39
CA SER A 175 12.46 -10.63 -12.87
C SER A 175 10.96 -10.80 -12.69
N LEU A 176 10.34 -11.63 -13.54
CA LEU A 176 8.94 -12.02 -13.36
C LEU A 176 8.78 -12.75 -12.03
N GLN A 177 7.69 -12.44 -11.32
CA GLN A 177 7.36 -13.10 -10.07
C GLN A 177 6.35 -14.22 -10.32
N THR A 178 6.52 -15.33 -9.61
CA THR A 178 5.50 -16.39 -9.56
C THR A 178 4.69 -16.25 -8.27
N LYS A 179 3.51 -16.83 -8.25
CA LYS A 179 2.69 -16.93 -7.04
C LYS A 179 3.48 -17.57 -5.89
N GLU A 180 4.23 -18.64 -6.19
CA GLU A 180 5.03 -19.36 -5.21
C GLU A 180 6.12 -18.49 -4.60
N GLU A 181 6.87 -17.78 -5.43
CA GLU A 181 7.95 -16.90 -4.96
C GLU A 181 7.41 -15.70 -4.18
N TYR A 182 6.42 -15.03 -4.73
CA TYR A 182 5.90 -13.78 -4.15
C TYR A 182 5.00 -14.01 -2.93
N LEU A 183 4.01 -14.90 -3.05
CA LEU A 183 3.02 -15.11 -2.00
C LEU A 183 3.46 -16.15 -0.98
N GLU A 184 3.88 -17.33 -1.42
CA GLU A 184 4.14 -18.45 -0.52
C GLU A 184 5.51 -18.33 0.17
N GLN A 185 6.57 -17.97 -0.57
CA GLN A 185 7.94 -17.90 -0.04
C GLN A 185 8.26 -16.56 0.60
N TYR A 186 7.67 -15.46 0.11
CA TYR A 186 8.03 -14.12 0.57
C TYR A 186 6.95 -13.48 1.43
N MET A 187 5.73 -13.28 0.91
CA MET A 187 4.71 -12.54 1.64
C MET A 187 4.06 -13.32 2.78
N ALA A 188 3.90 -14.64 2.65
CA ALA A 188 3.20 -15.43 3.68
C ALA A 188 3.73 -15.21 5.08
N LYS A 189 5.06 -15.24 5.27
CA LYS A 189 5.67 -14.99 6.58
C LYS A 189 5.49 -13.56 7.07
N ASN A 190 5.32 -12.61 6.15
CA ASN A 190 5.20 -11.17 6.44
C ASN A 190 3.76 -10.72 6.64
N LEU A 191 2.80 -11.63 6.69
CA LEU A 191 1.40 -11.31 6.94
C LEU A 191 0.99 -11.54 8.40
N TYR A 192 1.95 -11.65 9.29
CA TYR A 192 1.68 -11.90 10.72
C TYR A 192 1.32 -10.61 11.46
N LEU A 193 2.10 -9.54 11.25
CA LEU A 193 1.86 -8.22 11.82
C LEU A 193 1.64 -7.23 10.68
N ILE A 194 0.55 -6.47 10.74
CA ILE A 194 0.21 -5.49 9.71
C ILE A 194 0.08 -4.11 10.34
N THR A 195 0.96 -3.18 9.97
CA THR A 195 0.94 -1.82 10.49
C THR A 195 0.42 -0.87 9.42
N SER A 196 -0.63 -0.13 9.74
CA SER A 196 -1.22 0.88 8.85
C SER A 196 -0.95 2.28 9.37
N ASN A 197 -0.74 3.21 8.45
CA ASN A 197 -0.84 4.64 8.76
C ASN A 197 -2.28 4.97 9.18
N LEU A 198 -2.42 5.91 10.12
CA LEU A 198 -3.74 6.39 10.56
C LEU A 198 -4.22 7.55 9.68
N LYS A 199 -3.30 8.39 9.20
CA LYS A 199 -3.62 9.52 8.33
C LYS A 199 -3.10 9.25 6.92
N SER A 200 -4.02 9.08 5.98
CA SER A 200 -3.69 8.94 4.56
C SER A 200 -3.76 10.32 3.91
N MET A 201 -2.61 10.84 3.49
CA MET A 201 -2.45 12.20 3.01
C MET A 201 -1.13 12.34 2.26
N SER A 202 -0.91 13.49 1.62
CA SER A 202 0.41 13.82 1.09
C SER A 202 1.40 14.02 2.25
N GLU A 203 2.62 13.56 2.08
CA GLU A 203 3.68 13.64 3.12
C GLU A 203 3.25 12.97 4.43
N PRO A 204 2.82 11.70 4.40
CA PRO A 204 2.22 11.07 5.58
C PRO A 204 3.21 10.85 6.72
N GLU A 205 4.51 10.82 6.45
CA GLU A 205 5.56 10.61 7.45
C GLU A 205 6.34 11.90 7.73
N SER A 206 5.78 13.07 7.41
CA SER A 206 6.38 14.34 7.78
C SER A 206 6.21 14.60 9.27
N LYS A 207 7.15 15.35 9.85
CA LYS A 207 7.04 15.78 11.26
C LYS A 207 5.80 16.63 11.53
N ARG A 208 5.28 17.30 10.50
CA ARG A 208 4.09 18.15 10.59
C ARG A 208 2.80 17.34 10.67
N SER A 209 2.76 16.17 10.08
CA SER A 209 1.55 15.35 10.09
C SER A 209 1.25 14.75 11.45
N ASN A 210 2.27 14.65 12.32
CA ASN A 210 2.18 13.90 13.57
C ASN A 210 1.43 12.61 13.34
N ASN A 211 1.81 11.91 12.28
CA ASN A 211 1.09 10.76 11.78
C ASN A 211 1.34 9.57 12.69
N GLY A 212 0.27 8.99 13.23
CA GLY A 212 0.35 7.77 13.99
C GLY A 212 0.24 6.54 13.10
N PHE A 213 0.55 5.41 13.72
CA PHE A 213 0.38 4.10 13.12
C PHE A 213 -0.39 3.22 14.09
N ILE A 214 -1.05 2.21 13.56
CA ILE A 214 -1.66 1.16 14.36
C ILE A 214 -1.34 -0.20 13.75
N THR A 215 -1.01 -1.17 14.60
CA THR A 215 -0.63 -2.51 14.16
C THR A 215 -1.73 -3.51 14.50
N LEU A 216 -2.20 -4.24 13.50
CA LEU A 216 -3.06 -5.40 13.67
C LEU A 216 -2.18 -6.58 14.09
N ILE A 217 -2.46 -7.14 15.27
CA ILE A 217 -1.71 -8.24 15.83
C ILE A 217 -2.64 -9.43 16.09
N PRO A 218 -2.12 -10.67 16.07
CA PRO A 218 -2.89 -11.83 16.52
C PRO A 218 -3.25 -11.71 18.00
N ASP A 219 -4.38 -12.29 18.37
CA ASP A 219 -4.83 -12.30 19.75
C ASP A 219 -3.78 -12.97 20.66
N GLY A 220 -3.48 -12.31 21.78
CA GLY A 220 -2.48 -12.80 22.74
C GLY A 220 -1.02 -12.60 22.34
N PHE A 221 -0.74 -11.97 21.20
CA PHE A 221 0.64 -11.68 20.78
C PHE A 221 1.19 -10.46 21.54
N ASP A 222 2.41 -10.59 22.07
CA ASP A 222 3.09 -9.49 22.77
C ASP A 222 3.84 -8.61 21.80
N TYR A 223 3.35 -7.36 21.63
CA TYR A 223 3.93 -6.39 20.71
C TYR A 223 3.90 -5.00 21.33
N ASN A 224 5.07 -4.38 21.52
CA ASN A 224 5.25 -3.16 22.31
C ASN A 224 5.70 -1.93 21.49
N HIS A 225 5.45 -1.90 20.19
CA HIS A 225 5.90 -0.82 19.31
C HIS A 225 4.72 0.05 18.83
N GLY A 226 4.10 0.77 19.75
CA GLY A 226 3.03 1.70 19.44
C GLY A 226 1.63 1.11 19.62
N ALA A 227 0.64 1.76 19.03
CA ALA A 227 -0.77 1.34 19.14
C ALA A 227 -1.02 0.01 18.43
N THR A 228 -1.83 -0.84 19.04
CA THR A 228 -2.19 -2.15 18.50
C THR A 228 -3.69 -2.38 18.55
N THR A 229 -4.15 -3.30 17.74
CA THR A 229 -5.51 -3.83 17.80
C THR A 229 -5.52 -5.30 17.40
N THR A 230 -6.43 -6.06 17.97
CA THR A 230 -6.73 -7.43 17.56
C THR A 230 -8.04 -7.51 16.79
N ASP A 231 -8.70 -6.36 16.57
CA ASP A 231 -10.03 -6.27 15.95
C ASP A 231 -9.89 -6.04 14.43
N ASP A 232 -10.06 -7.11 13.66
CA ASP A 232 -10.02 -7.05 12.19
C ASP A 232 -11.07 -6.09 11.63
N ALA A 233 -12.28 -6.10 12.17
CA ALA A 233 -13.37 -5.24 11.66
C ALA A 233 -13.05 -3.76 11.85
N TYR A 234 -12.45 -3.40 12.98
CA TYR A 234 -11.98 -2.04 13.22
C TYR A 234 -10.84 -1.69 12.28
N PHE A 235 -9.83 -2.56 12.17
CA PHE A 235 -8.63 -2.27 11.37
C PHE A 235 -8.98 -2.11 9.88
N TRP A 236 -9.85 -2.96 9.36
CA TRP A 236 -10.23 -2.96 7.95
C TRP A 236 -11.52 -2.18 7.65
N GLN A 237 -11.95 -1.32 8.57
CA GLN A 237 -13.16 -0.53 8.38
C GLN A 237 -13.13 0.24 7.06
N ALA A 238 -14.29 0.38 6.44
CA ALA A 238 -14.46 1.17 5.23
C ALA A 238 -14.11 2.65 5.49
N PRO A 239 -13.64 3.38 4.47
CA PRO A 239 -13.53 4.83 4.57
C PRO A 239 -14.89 5.48 4.84
N PRO A 240 -14.92 6.71 5.37
CA PRO A 240 -16.18 7.44 5.56
C PRO A 240 -17.03 7.49 4.28
N LYS A 241 -18.34 7.38 4.43
CA LYS A 241 -19.28 7.29 3.28
C LYS A 241 -19.17 8.46 2.30
N GLU A 242 -18.86 9.66 2.79
CA GLU A 242 -18.71 10.85 1.95
C GLU A 242 -17.54 10.75 0.98
N LEU A 243 -16.56 9.87 1.25
CA LEU A 243 -15.40 9.66 0.40
C LEU A 243 -15.59 8.52 -0.62
N VAL A 244 -16.67 7.75 -0.48
CA VAL A 244 -16.92 6.56 -1.32
C VAL A 244 -18.26 6.64 -2.08
N LYS A 245 -18.75 7.85 -2.32
CA LYS A 245 -19.97 8.11 -3.10
C LYS A 245 -19.74 7.90 -4.60
#